data_c7a5044c3dedcc2608145bf807be39b1
#
_entry.id   c7a5044c3dedcc2608145bf807be39b1
#
_cell.length_a   1.000
_cell.length_b   1.000
_cell.length_c   1.000
_cell.angle_alpha   90.00
_cell.angle_beta   90.00
_cell.angle_gamma   90.00
#
_symmetry.space_group_name_H-M   'P 1'
#
loop_
_entity.id
_entity.type
_entity.pdbx_description
1 polymer ?
#
loop_
_entity_poly.entity_id
_entity_poly.type
_entity_poly.pdbx_seq_one_letter_code
_entity_poly.pdbx_strand_id
1 'polypeptide(L)'
;MKIRDILAEGKPTLSFEVFPPKTEDAYDSVEKAAAEIAKLKPSFMSVTYGAGGGTSEYTVGIASAIKEEYGVTPLAHLTCVSSTREKVHHVLGELKERGIENVLALRGDIPQDGSTPKEYHYASELIREIKKAGDFCIGAACYPEGHVESANKSVDIDYLKQKVEAGCDFVTTQMFFDNSILYSYLYRIREKGIQVPVIAGIMPVTNAKQIRRITQMSGTYLPSRFMSIVDRFGDNPAAMKQAGIAYATDQIIDLIANGVNGIHVYSMNKPDVA
;
A
#
# COMPACT_ATOMS: atom_id res chain seq x y z
N MET A 1 13.72 -11.62 -4.61
CA MET A 1 12.71 -12.01 -5.64
C MET A 1 11.89 -10.78 -5.97
N LYS A 2 11.63 -10.54 -7.26
CA LYS A 2 10.81 -9.39 -7.68
C LYS A 2 9.32 -9.71 -7.59
N ILE A 3 8.53 -8.78 -7.07
CA ILE A 3 7.06 -8.96 -6.91
C ILE A 3 6.38 -9.16 -8.27
N ARG A 4 6.85 -8.49 -9.34
CA ARG A 4 6.31 -8.73 -10.69
C ARG A 4 6.41 -10.20 -11.12
N ASP A 5 7.45 -10.92 -10.71
CA ASP A 5 7.64 -12.34 -11.04
C ASP A 5 6.66 -13.22 -10.22
N ILE A 6 6.43 -12.87 -8.95
CA ILE A 6 5.43 -13.51 -8.09
C ILE A 6 4.03 -13.36 -8.72
N LEU A 7 3.68 -12.15 -9.16
CA LEU A 7 2.37 -11.86 -9.76
C LEU A 7 2.19 -12.54 -11.13
N ALA A 8 3.29 -12.75 -11.87
CA ALA A 8 3.28 -13.42 -13.16
C ALA A 8 2.95 -14.93 -13.08
N GLU A 9 3.05 -15.55 -11.90
CA GLU A 9 2.64 -16.96 -11.70
C GLU A 9 1.11 -17.17 -11.87
N GLY A 10 0.31 -16.10 -11.83
CA GLY A 10 -1.14 -16.17 -12.00
C GLY A 10 -1.91 -16.81 -10.85
N LYS A 11 -1.25 -17.12 -9.74
CA LYS A 11 -1.85 -17.66 -8.52
C LYS A 11 -2.32 -16.53 -7.59
N PRO A 12 -3.31 -16.79 -6.71
CA PRO A 12 -3.65 -15.85 -5.65
C PRO A 12 -2.45 -15.54 -4.77
N THR A 13 -2.18 -14.26 -4.56
CA THR A 13 -1.12 -13.74 -3.69
C THR A 13 -1.74 -12.98 -2.54
N LEU A 14 -1.22 -13.23 -1.33
CA LEU A 14 -1.62 -12.50 -0.12
C LEU A 14 -0.40 -11.78 0.43
N SER A 15 -0.55 -10.51 0.72
CA SER A 15 0.50 -9.67 1.28
C SER A 15 -0.04 -8.78 2.40
N PHE A 16 0.85 -8.35 3.29
CA PHE A 16 0.50 -7.50 4.43
C PHE A 16 1.38 -6.27 4.49
N GLU A 17 0.83 -5.19 5.04
CA GLU A 17 1.54 -3.96 5.30
C GLU A 17 1.92 -3.85 6.78
N VAL A 18 3.16 -3.40 7.05
CA VAL A 18 3.63 -2.99 8.37
C VAL A 18 4.08 -1.54 8.34
N PHE A 19 3.87 -0.85 9.46
CA PHE A 19 4.25 0.54 9.65
C PHE A 19 5.49 0.63 10.53
N PRO A 20 6.51 1.42 10.16
CA PRO A 20 7.62 1.68 11.06
C PRO A 20 7.12 2.43 12.31
N PRO A 21 7.82 2.30 13.44
CA PRO A 21 7.47 2.99 14.67
C PRO A 21 7.64 4.50 14.50
N LYS A 22 6.85 5.26 15.27
CA LYS A 22 6.98 6.72 15.32
C LYS A 22 8.09 7.17 16.27
N THR A 23 8.44 6.32 17.22
CA THR A 23 9.46 6.54 18.26
C THR A 23 10.30 5.29 18.41
N GLU A 24 11.55 5.44 18.85
CA GLU A 24 12.49 4.34 19.04
C GLU A 24 11.96 3.29 20.02
N ASP A 25 11.31 3.71 21.10
CA ASP A 25 10.73 2.82 22.14
C ASP A 25 9.67 1.85 21.57
N ALA A 26 9.05 2.17 20.42
CA ALA A 26 8.05 1.33 19.79
C ALA A 26 8.64 0.33 18.76
N TYR A 27 9.96 0.36 18.52
CA TYR A 27 10.60 -0.46 17.50
C TYR A 27 10.40 -1.96 17.74
N ASP A 28 10.69 -2.44 18.95
CA ASP A 28 10.53 -3.85 19.36
C ASP A 28 9.09 -4.37 19.15
N SER A 29 8.10 -3.50 19.38
CA SER A 29 6.68 -3.86 19.17
C SER A 29 6.35 -4.06 17.70
N VAL A 30 6.90 -3.22 16.81
CA VAL A 30 6.70 -3.33 15.37
C VAL A 30 7.43 -4.53 14.81
N GLU A 31 8.68 -4.77 15.27
CA GLU A 31 9.46 -5.93 14.86
C GLU A 31 8.77 -7.24 15.25
N LYS A 32 8.27 -7.36 16.49
CA LYS A 32 7.46 -8.52 16.92
C LYS A 32 6.21 -8.70 16.07
N ALA A 33 5.50 -7.61 15.75
CA ALA A 33 4.32 -7.70 14.89
C ALA A 33 4.68 -8.16 13.48
N ALA A 34 5.78 -7.66 12.90
CA ALA A 34 6.27 -8.11 11.59
C ALA A 34 6.65 -9.59 11.60
N ALA A 35 7.34 -10.06 12.66
CA ALA A 35 7.71 -11.46 12.84
C ALA A 35 6.46 -12.38 12.89
N GLU A 36 5.44 -12.00 13.66
CA GLU A 36 4.20 -12.79 13.75
C GLU A 36 3.43 -12.82 12.43
N ILE A 37 3.38 -11.71 11.70
CA ILE A 37 2.75 -11.65 10.37
C ILE A 37 3.56 -12.50 9.36
N ALA A 38 4.88 -12.46 9.43
CA ALA A 38 5.73 -13.26 8.54
C ALA A 38 5.53 -14.78 8.69
N LYS A 39 5.16 -15.27 9.90
CA LYS A 39 4.81 -16.68 10.13
C LYS A 39 3.61 -17.15 9.31
N LEU A 40 2.76 -16.25 8.85
CA LEU A 40 1.66 -16.56 7.93
C LEU A 40 2.13 -16.89 6.51
N LYS A 41 3.42 -16.74 6.23
CA LYS A 41 4.08 -16.99 4.93
C LYS A 41 3.41 -16.21 3.79
N PRO A 42 3.24 -14.87 3.92
CA PRO A 42 2.70 -14.08 2.85
C PRO A 42 3.61 -14.11 1.61
N SER A 43 3.05 -13.81 0.44
CA SER A 43 3.81 -13.72 -0.81
C SER A 43 4.85 -12.60 -0.77
N PHE A 44 4.54 -11.51 -0.07
CA PHE A 44 5.46 -10.41 0.25
C PHE A 44 4.90 -9.58 1.42
N MET A 45 5.74 -8.74 2.02
CA MET A 45 5.33 -7.77 3.03
C MET A 45 5.80 -6.37 2.65
N SER A 46 4.93 -5.38 2.75
CA SER A 46 5.30 -3.98 2.54
C SER A 46 5.63 -3.28 3.86
N VAL A 47 6.57 -2.34 3.78
CA VAL A 47 6.96 -1.47 4.91
C VAL A 47 6.74 -0.03 4.50
N THR A 48 5.84 0.68 5.21
CA THR A 48 5.54 2.06 4.88
C THR A 48 6.71 2.99 5.14
N TYR A 49 6.70 4.13 4.45
CA TYR A 49 7.66 5.21 4.65
C TYR A 49 7.04 6.25 5.57
N GLY A 50 7.69 6.58 6.68
CA GLY A 50 7.10 7.48 7.66
C GLY A 50 6.84 8.88 7.12
N ALA A 51 5.70 9.45 7.50
CA ALA A 51 5.34 10.82 7.18
C ALA A 51 6.41 11.81 7.71
N GLY A 52 6.90 12.72 6.85
CA GLY A 52 7.91 13.71 7.22
C GLY A 52 9.38 13.25 7.09
N GLY A 53 9.64 12.03 6.60
CA GLY A 53 11.00 11.59 6.22
C GLY A 53 11.95 11.25 7.38
N GLY A 54 11.52 11.31 8.63
CA GLY A 54 12.34 11.00 9.82
C GLY A 54 12.48 9.51 10.14
N THR A 55 11.76 8.62 9.43
CA THR A 55 11.73 7.19 9.72
C THR A 55 12.22 6.33 8.56
N SER A 56 12.94 6.92 7.59
CA SER A 56 13.49 6.19 6.44
C SER A 56 14.42 5.05 6.85
N GLU A 57 15.24 5.27 7.87
CA GLU A 57 16.15 4.26 8.43
C GLU A 57 15.39 3.05 8.99
N TYR A 58 14.28 3.29 9.69
CA TYR A 58 13.43 2.20 10.17
C TYR A 58 12.79 1.40 9.04
N THR A 59 12.38 2.07 7.95
CA THR A 59 11.80 1.38 6.79
C THR A 59 12.80 0.39 6.18
N VAL A 60 14.04 0.82 5.95
CA VAL A 60 15.10 -0.03 5.41
C VAL A 60 15.47 -1.15 6.39
N GLY A 61 15.58 -0.85 7.69
CA GLY A 61 15.87 -1.82 8.73
C GLY A 61 14.83 -2.94 8.81
N ILE A 62 13.53 -2.57 8.91
CA ILE A 62 12.42 -3.53 8.97
C ILE A 62 12.34 -4.36 7.67
N ALA A 63 12.50 -3.73 6.50
CA ALA A 63 12.50 -4.43 5.22
C ALA A 63 13.65 -5.44 5.12
N SER A 64 14.83 -5.12 5.70
CA SER A 64 15.96 -6.07 5.79
C SER A 64 15.63 -7.24 6.70
N ALA A 65 15.09 -7.00 7.89
CA ALA A 65 14.69 -8.07 8.82
C ALA A 65 13.64 -9.00 8.18
N ILE A 66 12.64 -8.45 7.48
CA ILE A 66 11.63 -9.23 6.75
C ILE A 66 12.30 -10.18 5.75
N LYS A 67 13.32 -9.72 5.04
CA LYS A 67 14.06 -10.52 4.06
C LYS A 67 14.99 -11.53 4.73
N GLU A 68 15.85 -11.06 5.63
CA GLU A 68 17.00 -11.83 6.14
C GLU A 68 16.62 -12.80 7.25
N GLU A 69 15.72 -12.39 8.16
CA GLU A 69 15.35 -13.19 9.31
C GLU A 69 14.12 -14.05 9.04
N TYR A 70 13.14 -13.52 8.27
CA TYR A 70 11.87 -14.22 8.05
C TYR A 70 11.74 -14.84 6.66
N GLY A 71 12.69 -14.56 5.75
CA GLY A 71 12.69 -15.14 4.40
C GLY A 71 11.52 -14.70 3.52
N VAL A 72 10.84 -13.59 3.86
CA VAL A 72 9.73 -13.04 3.10
C VAL A 72 10.22 -11.95 2.17
N THR A 73 9.68 -11.87 0.96
CA THR A 73 10.01 -10.80 -0.01
C THR A 73 9.55 -9.44 0.53
N PRO A 74 10.45 -8.44 0.75
CA PRO A 74 10.05 -7.12 1.20
C PRO A 74 9.67 -6.21 0.02
N LEU A 75 8.74 -5.27 0.29
CA LEU A 75 8.41 -4.12 -0.54
C LEU A 75 8.63 -2.85 0.28
N ALA A 76 9.68 -2.10 0.01
CA ALA A 76 9.93 -0.85 0.71
C ALA A 76 9.15 0.30 0.08
N HIS A 77 8.37 1.03 0.88
CA HIS A 77 7.77 2.28 0.39
C HIS A 77 8.85 3.37 0.31
N LEU A 78 8.73 4.25 -0.67
CA LEU A 78 9.56 5.44 -0.80
C LEU A 78 8.68 6.61 -1.24
N THR A 79 8.74 7.72 -0.51
CA THR A 79 7.98 8.94 -0.82
C THR A 79 8.90 10.04 -1.30
N CYS A 80 8.41 10.90 -2.19
CA CYS A 80 9.25 11.92 -2.81
C CYS A 80 8.90 13.38 -2.43
N VAL A 81 7.65 13.70 -2.11
CA VAL A 81 7.23 15.10 -1.93
C VAL A 81 7.99 15.83 -0.81
N SER A 82 8.36 15.12 0.25
CA SER A 82 9.14 15.64 1.38
C SER A 82 10.62 15.24 1.34
N SER A 83 11.11 14.78 0.19
CA SER A 83 12.49 14.29 0.03
C SER A 83 13.25 15.11 -1.02
N THR A 84 14.56 15.30 -0.79
CA THR A 84 15.49 15.77 -1.80
C THR A 84 15.91 14.63 -2.71
N ARG A 85 16.47 14.94 -3.90
CA ARG A 85 17.04 13.92 -4.79
C ARG A 85 18.17 13.15 -4.11
N GLU A 86 19.03 13.87 -3.39
CA GLU A 86 20.13 13.28 -2.63
C GLU A 86 19.61 12.22 -1.63
N LYS A 87 18.56 12.54 -0.85
CA LYS A 87 17.95 11.62 0.10
C LYS A 87 17.34 10.39 -0.61
N VAL A 88 16.64 10.59 -1.74
CA VAL A 88 16.09 9.49 -2.54
C VAL A 88 17.21 8.57 -3.02
N HIS A 89 18.31 9.14 -3.57
CA HIS A 89 19.45 8.35 -4.05
C HIS A 89 20.14 7.59 -2.91
N HIS A 90 20.27 8.23 -1.74
CA HIS A 90 20.85 7.59 -0.55
C HIS A 90 20.02 6.36 -0.14
N VAL A 91 18.70 6.50 0.01
CA VAL A 91 17.81 5.37 0.38
C VAL A 91 17.84 4.26 -0.68
N LEU A 92 17.85 4.61 -1.96
CA LEU A 92 17.97 3.61 -3.03
C LEU A 92 19.31 2.86 -2.98
N GLY A 93 20.38 3.56 -2.61
CA GLY A 93 21.70 2.95 -2.35
C GLY A 93 21.64 1.92 -1.22
N GLU A 94 21.07 2.31 -0.06
CA GLU A 94 20.90 1.40 1.08
C GLU A 94 20.04 0.18 0.75
N LEU A 95 18.91 0.36 0.04
CA LEU A 95 18.06 -0.74 -0.40
C LEU A 95 18.83 -1.72 -1.29
N LYS A 96 19.65 -1.19 -2.22
CA LYS A 96 20.46 -1.99 -3.13
C LYS A 96 21.55 -2.78 -2.40
N GLU A 97 22.25 -2.16 -1.46
CA GLU A 97 23.27 -2.80 -0.63
C GLU A 97 22.71 -3.95 0.18
N ARG A 98 21.49 -3.83 0.68
CA ARG A 98 20.77 -4.88 1.41
C ARG A 98 20.04 -5.87 0.48
N GLY A 99 20.18 -5.71 -0.85
CA GLY A 99 19.54 -6.56 -1.86
C GLY A 99 18.01 -6.52 -1.79
N ILE A 100 17.41 -5.39 -1.41
CA ILE A 100 15.97 -5.16 -1.48
C ILE A 100 15.65 -4.67 -2.88
N GLU A 101 14.88 -5.47 -3.62
CA GLU A 101 14.66 -5.29 -5.06
C GLU A 101 13.32 -4.62 -5.40
N ASN A 102 12.40 -4.47 -4.41
CA ASN A 102 11.04 -3.99 -4.65
C ASN A 102 10.79 -2.68 -3.92
N VAL A 103 10.32 -1.67 -4.66
CA VAL A 103 10.02 -0.33 -4.13
C VAL A 103 8.61 0.09 -4.52
N LEU A 104 7.79 0.50 -3.54
CA LEU A 104 6.53 1.17 -3.81
C LEU A 104 6.76 2.68 -3.88
N ALA A 105 6.72 3.23 -5.09
CA ALA A 105 6.97 4.64 -5.35
C ALA A 105 5.70 5.47 -5.12
N LEU A 106 5.74 6.34 -4.13
CA LEU A 106 4.63 7.18 -3.72
C LEU A 106 5.01 8.67 -3.80
N ARG A 107 4.02 9.54 -3.99
CA ARG A 107 4.25 10.98 -3.80
C ARG A 107 4.50 11.27 -2.33
N GLY A 108 3.71 10.68 -1.46
CA GLY A 108 3.60 11.03 -0.05
C GLY A 108 2.59 12.17 0.17
N ASP A 109 2.28 12.41 1.44
CA ASP A 109 1.38 13.48 1.86
C ASP A 109 2.15 14.81 1.93
N ILE A 110 1.52 15.88 1.46
CA ILE A 110 2.06 17.23 1.59
C ILE A 110 1.90 17.63 3.06
N PRO A 111 2.97 18.08 3.75
CA PRO A 111 2.88 18.57 5.12
C PRO A 111 1.84 19.70 5.24
N GLN A 112 1.18 19.78 6.41
CA GLN A 112 0.12 20.78 6.65
C GLN A 112 0.59 22.22 6.49
N ASP A 113 1.87 22.49 6.75
CA ASP A 113 2.50 23.80 6.57
C ASP A 113 2.92 24.06 5.10
N GLY A 114 2.69 23.10 4.21
CA GLY A 114 3.06 23.18 2.80
C GLY A 114 4.58 23.14 2.53
N SER A 115 5.39 22.88 3.55
CA SER A 115 6.85 22.83 3.43
C SER A 115 7.29 21.58 2.65
N THR A 116 7.89 21.79 1.48
CA THR A 116 8.48 20.70 0.67
C THR A 116 9.76 21.20 0.01
N PRO A 117 10.74 20.30 -0.24
CA PRO A 117 11.96 20.65 -0.99
C PRO A 117 11.68 21.08 -2.44
N LYS A 118 10.46 20.84 -2.97
CA LYS A 118 10.04 21.16 -4.36
C LYS A 118 10.89 20.50 -5.45
N GLU A 119 11.60 19.44 -5.13
CA GLU A 119 12.42 18.69 -6.09
C GLU A 119 11.64 17.62 -6.82
N TYR A 120 10.54 17.17 -6.20
CA TYR A 120 9.57 16.22 -6.76
C TYR A 120 8.14 16.71 -6.50
N HIS A 121 7.28 16.52 -7.49
CA HIS A 121 5.87 16.87 -7.40
C HIS A 121 4.96 15.63 -7.47
N TYR A 122 5.40 14.60 -8.21
CA TYR A 122 4.58 13.43 -8.51
C TYR A 122 5.37 12.13 -8.39
N ALA A 123 4.67 11.05 -8.06
CA ALA A 123 5.24 9.70 -7.99
C ALA A 123 5.85 9.22 -9.33
N SER A 124 5.34 9.71 -10.47
CA SER A 124 5.90 9.38 -11.79
C SER A 124 7.34 9.89 -11.98
N GLU A 125 7.71 10.98 -11.31
CA GLU A 125 9.08 11.50 -11.31
C GLU A 125 10.00 10.60 -10.49
N LEU A 126 9.52 10.17 -9.31
CA LEU A 126 10.22 9.19 -8.47
C LEU A 126 10.43 7.84 -9.20
N ILE A 127 9.41 7.34 -9.90
CA ILE A 127 9.52 6.09 -10.68
C ILE A 127 10.65 6.19 -11.70
N ARG A 128 10.74 7.30 -12.44
CA ARG A 128 11.83 7.52 -13.41
C ARG A 128 13.20 7.55 -12.72
N GLU A 129 13.30 8.13 -11.53
CA GLU A 129 14.54 8.19 -10.77
C GLU A 129 14.95 6.79 -10.27
N ILE A 130 14.01 6.00 -9.75
CA ILE A 130 14.27 4.61 -9.32
C ILE A 130 14.75 3.76 -10.51
N LYS A 131 14.13 3.91 -11.70
CA LYS A 131 14.57 3.20 -12.92
C LYS A 131 16.01 3.52 -13.31
N LYS A 132 16.46 4.75 -13.11
CA LYS A 132 17.87 5.13 -13.37
C LYS A 132 18.84 4.57 -12.33
N ALA A 133 18.38 4.43 -11.08
CA ALA A 133 19.21 3.98 -9.96
C ALA A 133 19.54 2.48 -10.04
N GLY A 134 18.71 1.65 -10.70
CA GLY A 134 18.98 0.22 -10.84
C GLY A 134 17.80 -0.62 -11.31
N ASP A 135 17.97 -1.94 -11.30
CA ASP A 135 16.96 -2.91 -11.72
C ASP A 135 15.98 -3.24 -10.56
N PHE A 136 15.27 -2.22 -10.10
CA PHE A 136 14.20 -2.39 -9.12
C PHE A 136 12.89 -2.84 -9.79
N CYS A 137 12.11 -3.64 -9.07
CA CYS A 137 10.70 -3.86 -9.34
C CYS A 137 9.89 -2.74 -8.66
N ILE A 138 9.13 -1.99 -9.44
CA ILE A 138 8.50 -0.76 -8.98
C ILE A 138 6.99 -0.92 -8.91
N GLY A 139 6.42 -0.79 -7.71
CA GLY A 139 4.99 -0.62 -7.51
C GLY A 139 4.61 0.86 -7.43
N ALA A 140 3.34 1.17 -7.67
CA ALA A 140 2.75 2.48 -7.45
C ALA A 140 1.33 2.37 -6.88
N ALA A 141 0.83 3.45 -6.25
CA ALA A 141 -0.55 3.50 -5.78
C ALA A 141 -1.51 3.84 -6.93
N CYS A 142 -2.72 3.26 -6.87
CA CYS A 142 -3.84 3.62 -7.71
C CYS A 142 -5.13 3.75 -6.88
N TYR A 143 -6.13 4.44 -7.41
CA TYR A 143 -7.30 4.88 -6.66
C TYR A 143 -8.58 4.47 -7.38
N PRO A 144 -9.25 3.37 -6.96
CA PRO A 144 -10.48 2.90 -7.61
C PRO A 144 -11.59 3.95 -7.63
N GLU A 145 -11.62 4.80 -6.60
CA GLU A 145 -12.60 5.89 -6.47
C GLU A 145 -12.11 7.24 -7.00
N GLY A 146 -10.85 7.31 -7.45
CA GLY A 146 -10.14 8.53 -7.84
C GLY A 146 -9.43 9.17 -6.64
N HIS A 147 -8.29 9.80 -6.89
CA HIS A 147 -7.58 10.56 -5.87
C HIS A 147 -8.33 11.85 -5.55
N VAL A 148 -8.38 12.23 -4.26
CA VAL A 148 -9.13 13.42 -3.79
C VAL A 148 -8.69 14.73 -4.42
N GLU A 149 -7.44 14.85 -4.84
CA GLU A 149 -6.89 16.02 -5.53
C GLU A 149 -7.07 15.97 -7.06
N SER A 150 -7.53 14.85 -7.62
CA SER A 150 -7.77 14.74 -9.06
C SER A 150 -9.07 15.44 -9.45
N ALA A 151 -9.08 16.13 -10.58
CA ALA A 151 -10.27 16.84 -11.06
C ALA A 151 -11.47 15.91 -11.26
N ASN A 152 -11.22 14.67 -11.68
CA ASN A 152 -12.20 13.60 -11.82
C ASN A 152 -11.52 12.24 -12.00
N LYS A 153 -12.32 11.16 -11.96
CA LYS A 153 -11.83 9.76 -12.07
C LYS A 153 -11.12 9.45 -13.40
N SER A 154 -11.45 10.13 -14.49
CA SER A 154 -10.78 9.91 -15.79
C SER A 154 -9.37 10.51 -15.79
N VAL A 155 -9.23 11.71 -15.27
CA VAL A 155 -7.92 12.39 -15.11
C VAL A 155 -7.01 11.61 -14.17
N ASP A 156 -7.57 11.02 -13.11
CA ASP A 156 -6.79 10.17 -12.19
C ASP A 156 -6.21 8.92 -12.91
N ILE A 157 -7.00 8.31 -13.81
CA ILE A 157 -6.50 7.20 -14.65
C ILE A 157 -5.42 7.67 -15.63
N ASP A 158 -5.51 8.89 -16.17
CA ASP A 158 -4.47 9.44 -17.03
C ASP A 158 -3.15 9.67 -16.24
N TYR A 159 -3.24 10.08 -14.96
CA TYR A 159 -2.07 10.12 -14.07
C TYR A 159 -1.53 8.72 -13.75
N LEU A 160 -2.39 7.71 -13.58
CA LEU A 160 -1.94 6.33 -13.44
C LEU A 160 -1.18 5.86 -14.69
N LYS A 161 -1.68 6.19 -15.90
CA LYS A 161 -1.01 5.86 -17.15
C LYS A 161 0.40 6.45 -17.21
N GLN A 162 0.59 7.69 -16.78
CA GLN A 162 1.91 8.31 -16.69
C GLN A 162 2.86 7.56 -15.74
N LYS A 163 2.36 6.98 -14.62
CA LYS A 163 3.18 6.13 -13.73
C LYS A 163 3.62 4.85 -14.42
N VAL A 164 2.71 4.21 -15.17
CA VAL A 164 3.01 2.99 -15.93
C VAL A 164 4.02 3.28 -17.05
N GLU A 165 3.84 4.35 -17.80
CA GLU A 165 4.76 4.81 -18.85
C GLU A 165 6.14 5.21 -18.27
N ALA A 166 6.20 5.66 -17.02
CA ALA A 166 7.45 5.92 -16.31
C ALA A 166 8.19 4.65 -15.90
N GLY A 167 7.56 3.47 -15.98
CA GLY A 167 8.19 2.16 -15.72
C GLY A 167 7.70 1.43 -14.47
N CYS A 168 6.48 1.69 -14.03
CA CYS A 168 5.83 0.95 -12.95
C CYS A 168 5.53 -0.49 -13.41
N ASP A 169 5.86 -1.49 -12.58
CA ASP A 169 5.68 -2.92 -12.88
C ASP A 169 4.32 -3.46 -12.40
N PHE A 170 3.75 -2.89 -11.33
CA PHE A 170 2.45 -3.25 -10.76
C PHE A 170 1.85 -2.08 -9.98
N VAL A 171 0.57 -2.14 -9.64
CA VAL A 171 -0.07 -1.12 -8.81
C VAL A 171 -0.85 -1.75 -7.66
N THR A 172 -0.88 -1.04 -6.51
CA THR A 172 -1.69 -1.41 -5.34
C THR A 172 -2.77 -0.36 -5.16
N THR A 173 -4.01 -0.80 -4.93
CA THR A 173 -5.12 0.14 -4.77
C THR A 173 -5.12 0.78 -3.40
N GLN A 174 -5.63 2.01 -3.30
CA GLN A 174 -6.18 2.53 -2.05
C GLN A 174 -7.31 1.59 -1.59
N MET A 175 -7.57 1.54 -0.28
CA MET A 175 -8.69 0.77 0.26
C MET A 175 -10.01 1.19 -0.37
N PHE A 176 -10.91 0.24 -0.49
CA PHE A 176 -12.30 0.41 -0.93
C PHE A 176 -13.17 -0.61 -0.18
N PHE A 177 -14.48 -0.38 -0.10
CA PHE A 177 -15.41 -1.23 0.66
C PHE A 177 -16.53 -1.84 -0.21
N ASP A 178 -16.51 -1.57 -1.50
CA ASP A 178 -17.43 -2.13 -2.50
C ASP A 178 -16.63 -2.68 -3.68
N ASN A 179 -16.66 -4.00 -3.87
CA ASN A 179 -15.91 -4.67 -4.93
C ASN A 179 -16.36 -4.25 -6.33
N SER A 180 -17.61 -3.81 -6.50
CA SER A 180 -18.13 -3.31 -7.78
C SER A 180 -17.36 -2.07 -8.26
N ILE A 181 -16.86 -1.25 -7.33
CA ILE A 181 -16.02 -0.09 -7.61
C ILE A 181 -14.69 -0.53 -8.22
N LEU A 182 -14.06 -1.57 -7.65
CA LEU A 182 -12.83 -2.12 -8.20
C LEU A 182 -13.07 -2.73 -9.59
N TYR A 183 -14.11 -3.53 -9.78
CA TYR A 183 -14.40 -4.14 -11.09
C TYR A 183 -14.61 -3.09 -12.17
N SER A 184 -15.39 -2.05 -11.87
CA SER A 184 -15.59 -0.91 -12.78
C SER A 184 -14.27 -0.16 -13.07
N TYR A 185 -13.41 -0.02 -12.06
CA TYR A 185 -12.10 0.60 -12.21
C TYR A 185 -11.17 -0.23 -13.10
N LEU A 186 -11.10 -1.55 -12.87
CA LEU A 186 -10.28 -2.45 -13.69
C LEU A 186 -10.68 -2.36 -15.17
N TYR A 187 -11.98 -2.35 -15.48
CA TYR A 187 -12.47 -2.15 -16.85
C TYR A 187 -11.95 -0.84 -17.46
N ARG A 188 -12.13 0.29 -16.76
CA ARG A 188 -11.71 1.62 -17.23
C ARG A 188 -10.21 1.75 -17.47
N ILE A 189 -9.37 1.18 -16.59
CA ILE A 189 -7.90 1.23 -16.79
C ILE A 189 -7.48 0.36 -17.98
N ARG A 190 -8.15 -0.79 -18.22
CA ARG A 190 -7.88 -1.63 -19.40
C ARG A 190 -8.26 -0.94 -20.69
N GLU A 191 -9.39 -0.20 -20.72
CA GLU A 191 -9.76 0.65 -21.87
C GLU A 191 -8.72 1.73 -22.19
N LYS A 192 -8.03 2.26 -21.18
CA LYS A 192 -6.91 3.22 -21.34
C LYS A 192 -5.58 2.55 -21.72
N GLY A 193 -5.57 1.23 -21.93
CA GLY A 193 -4.38 0.45 -22.32
C GLY A 193 -3.42 0.16 -21.16
N ILE A 194 -3.83 0.34 -19.90
CA ILE A 194 -3.03 0.00 -18.72
C ILE A 194 -3.18 -1.50 -18.47
N GLN A 195 -2.07 -2.27 -18.58
CA GLN A 195 -2.09 -3.75 -18.49
C GLN A 195 -1.32 -4.30 -17.27
N VAL A 196 -0.66 -3.46 -16.49
CA VAL A 196 0.09 -3.90 -15.31
C VAL A 196 -0.82 -4.61 -14.29
N PRO A 197 -0.30 -5.58 -13.53
CA PRO A 197 -1.04 -6.22 -12.45
C PRO A 197 -1.57 -5.20 -11.42
N VAL A 198 -2.78 -5.46 -10.93
CA VAL A 198 -3.42 -4.66 -9.88
C VAL A 198 -3.58 -5.52 -8.65
N ILE A 199 -3.08 -5.03 -7.52
CA ILE A 199 -3.21 -5.65 -6.20
C ILE A 199 -4.30 -4.90 -5.44
N ALA A 200 -5.33 -5.60 -4.99
CA ALA A 200 -6.44 -5.01 -4.24
C ALA A 200 -6.04 -4.76 -2.78
N GLY A 201 -6.06 -3.51 -2.37
CA GLY A 201 -5.82 -3.09 -0.98
C GLY A 201 -7.08 -3.22 -0.14
N ILE A 202 -7.06 -4.10 0.85
CA ILE A 202 -8.20 -4.41 1.73
C ILE A 202 -7.87 -3.98 3.15
N MET A 203 -8.80 -3.25 3.77
CA MET A 203 -8.68 -2.80 5.15
C MET A 203 -9.70 -3.48 6.07
N PRO A 204 -9.29 -4.45 6.90
CA PRO A 204 -10.14 -4.96 7.97
C PRO A 204 -10.40 -3.86 9.01
N VAL A 205 -11.65 -3.43 9.14
CA VAL A 205 -12.01 -2.32 10.04
C VAL A 205 -12.29 -2.84 11.43
N THR A 206 -11.39 -2.58 12.35
CA THR A 206 -11.51 -3.01 13.76
C THR A 206 -11.94 -1.91 14.72
N ASN A 207 -12.14 -0.67 14.22
CA ASN A 207 -12.47 0.50 15.04
C ASN A 207 -13.33 1.48 14.24
N ALA A 208 -14.55 1.72 14.70
CA ALA A 208 -15.52 2.61 14.05
C ALA A 208 -15.06 4.09 14.01
N LYS A 209 -14.38 4.59 15.03
CA LYS A 209 -13.88 5.98 15.05
C LYS A 209 -12.75 6.17 14.04
N GLN A 210 -11.86 5.18 13.96
CA GLN A 210 -10.73 5.21 13.04
C GLN A 210 -11.21 5.22 11.58
N ILE A 211 -12.17 4.37 11.22
CA ILE A 211 -12.65 4.31 9.83
C ILE A 211 -13.32 5.62 9.40
N ARG A 212 -14.13 6.24 10.24
CA ARG A 212 -14.76 7.53 9.93
C ARG A 212 -13.71 8.61 9.62
N ARG A 213 -12.62 8.66 10.39
CA ARG A 213 -11.52 9.59 10.13
C ARG A 213 -10.77 9.27 8.83
N ILE A 214 -10.44 8.01 8.60
CA ILE A 214 -9.68 7.60 7.42
C ILE A 214 -10.47 7.88 6.14
N THR A 215 -11.78 7.57 6.11
CA THR A 215 -12.62 7.80 4.93
C THR A 215 -12.84 9.28 4.64
N GLN A 216 -12.91 10.13 5.67
CA GLN A 216 -12.91 11.58 5.45
C GLN A 216 -11.64 12.10 4.77
N MET A 217 -10.48 11.52 5.10
CA MET A 217 -9.20 11.91 4.50
C MET A 217 -9.01 11.35 3.09
N SER A 218 -9.43 10.12 2.84
CA SER A 218 -9.25 9.42 1.56
C SER A 218 -10.37 9.65 0.55
N GLY A 219 -11.51 10.20 0.99
CA GLY A 219 -12.71 10.30 0.16
C GLY A 219 -13.37 8.95 -0.17
N THR A 220 -12.99 7.88 0.55
CA THR A 220 -13.49 6.53 0.29
C THR A 220 -14.95 6.38 0.67
N TYR A 221 -15.76 5.82 -0.24
CA TYR A 221 -17.17 5.55 -0.04
C TYR A 221 -17.39 4.36 0.92
N LEU A 222 -18.30 4.54 1.86
CA LEU A 222 -18.76 3.47 2.74
C LEU A 222 -20.14 2.99 2.29
N PRO A 223 -20.27 1.76 1.75
CA PRO A 223 -21.57 1.25 1.31
C PRO A 223 -22.51 1.02 2.49
N SER A 224 -23.83 1.11 2.23
CA SER A 224 -24.88 1.01 3.24
C SER A 224 -24.77 -0.28 4.07
N ARG A 225 -24.40 -1.41 3.44
CA ARG A 225 -24.16 -2.69 4.13
C ARG A 225 -23.07 -2.54 5.19
N PHE A 226 -21.97 -1.86 4.87
CA PHE A 226 -20.87 -1.67 5.80
C PHE A 226 -21.21 -0.63 6.89
N MET A 227 -21.90 0.45 6.51
CA MET A 227 -22.38 1.44 7.49
C MET A 227 -23.29 0.81 8.55
N SER A 228 -24.19 -0.08 8.16
CA SER A 228 -25.04 -0.83 9.11
C SER A 228 -24.24 -1.65 10.11
N ILE A 229 -23.10 -2.22 9.69
CA ILE A 229 -22.16 -2.94 10.57
C ILE A 229 -21.51 -1.96 11.56
N VAL A 230 -21.00 -0.83 11.08
CA VAL A 230 -20.37 0.20 11.91
C VAL A 230 -21.34 0.77 12.94
N ASP A 231 -22.58 1.04 12.53
CA ASP A 231 -23.63 1.59 13.40
C ASP A 231 -24.10 0.57 14.46
N ARG A 232 -24.16 -0.72 14.09
CA ARG A 232 -24.61 -1.76 15.02
C ARG A 232 -23.54 -2.18 16.03
N PHE A 233 -22.27 -2.26 15.60
CA PHE A 233 -21.20 -2.86 16.40
C PHE A 233 -20.14 -1.86 16.85
N GLY A 234 -20.18 -0.61 16.37
CA GLY A 234 -19.12 0.38 16.57
C GLY A 234 -18.82 0.74 18.02
N ASP A 235 -19.80 0.64 18.92
CA ASP A 235 -19.65 0.90 20.36
C ASP A 235 -19.09 -0.29 21.15
N ASN A 236 -19.01 -1.49 20.52
CA ASN A 236 -18.42 -2.69 21.11
C ASN A 236 -17.14 -3.07 20.35
N PRO A 237 -15.94 -2.80 20.89
CA PRO A 237 -14.68 -3.04 20.19
C PRO A 237 -14.47 -4.49 19.75
N ALA A 238 -14.87 -5.48 20.55
CA ALA A 238 -14.72 -6.88 20.22
C ALA A 238 -15.64 -7.30 19.07
N ALA A 239 -16.91 -6.88 19.13
CA ALA A 239 -17.89 -7.15 18.08
C ALA A 239 -17.53 -6.43 16.78
N MET A 240 -17.10 -5.16 16.85
CA MET A 240 -16.65 -4.39 15.67
C MET A 240 -15.45 -5.04 14.99
N LYS A 241 -14.48 -5.52 15.77
CA LYS A 241 -13.32 -6.23 15.24
C LYS A 241 -13.74 -7.50 14.48
N GLN A 242 -14.58 -8.35 15.07
CA GLN A 242 -15.07 -9.55 14.42
C GLN A 242 -15.86 -9.25 13.14
N ALA A 243 -16.77 -8.29 13.19
CA ALA A 243 -17.59 -7.90 12.06
C ALA A 243 -16.75 -7.28 10.93
N GLY A 244 -15.76 -6.47 11.25
CA GLY A 244 -14.84 -5.87 10.27
C GLY A 244 -13.94 -6.88 9.60
N ILE A 245 -13.43 -7.87 10.34
CA ILE A 245 -12.65 -9.00 9.78
C ILE A 245 -13.56 -9.85 8.86
N ALA A 246 -14.77 -10.18 9.29
CA ALA A 246 -15.71 -10.96 8.49
C ALA A 246 -16.04 -10.23 7.17
N TYR A 247 -16.27 -8.92 7.21
CA TYR A 247 -16.53 -8.11 6.02
C TYR A 247 -15.34 -8.12 5.05
N ALA A 248 -14.12 -7.90 5.55
CA ALA A 248 -12.91 -7.94 4.74
C ALA A 248 -12.67 -9.33 4.13
N THR A 249 -12.95 -10.40 4.88
CA THR A 249 -12.85 -11.77 4.39
C THR A 249 -13.82 -12.02 3.25
N ASP A 250 -15.09 -11.60 3.38
CA ASP A 250 -16.11 -11.71 2.34
C ASP A 250 -15.68 -10.95 1.05
N GLN A 251 -15.13 -9.72 1.20
CA GLN A 251 -14.54 -8.98 0.07
C GLN A 251 -13.43 -9.76 -0.62
N ILE A 252 -12.49 -10.33 0.12
CA ILE A 252 -11.35 -11.07 -0.41
C ILE A 252 -11.82 -12.32 -1.16
N ILE A 253 -12.77 -13.07 -0.60
CA ILE A 253 -13.35 -14.26 -1.23
C ILE A 253 -13.98 -13.91 -2.57
N ASP A 254 -14.81 -12.86 -2.60
CA ASP A 254 -15.46 -12.39 -3.83
C ASP A 254 -14.43 -11.92 -4.87
N LEU A 255 -13.40 -11.17 -4.47
CA LEU A 255 -12.34 -10.72 -5.37
C LEU A 255 -11.59 -11.88 -6.01
N ILE A 256 -11.18 -12.88 -5.23
CA ILE A 256 -10.48 -14.07 -5.73
C ILE A 256 -11.39 -14.87 -6.66
N ALA A 257 -12.65 -15.06 -6.29
CA ALA A 257 -13.64 -15.78 -7.10
C ALA A 257 -13.89 -15.09 -8.47
N ASN A 258 -13.69 -13.78 -8.55
CA ASN A 258 -13.81 -12.98 -9.79
C ASN A 258 -12.46 -12.70 -10.48
N GLY A 259 -11.39 -13.45 -10.13
CA GLY A 259 -10.11 -13.43 -10.85
C GLY A 259 -9.17 -12.30 -10.43
N VAL A 260 -9.42 -11.61 -9.32
CA VAL A 260 -8.48 -10.65 -8.73
C VAL A 260 -7.50 -11.42 -7.84
N ASN A 261 -6.34 -11.77 -8.39
CA ASN A 261 -5.39 -12.66 -7.71
C ASN A 261 -4.43 -11.95 -6.75
N GLY A 262 -4.28 -10.64 -6.83
CA GLY A 262 -3.42 -9.85 -5.92
C GLY A 262 -4.22 -9.26 -4.76
N ILE A 263 -3.96 -9.68 -3.53
CA ILE A 263 -4.59 -9.15 -2.31
C ILE A 263 -3.52 -8.58 -1.38
N HIS A 264 -3.72 -7.34 -0.94
CA HIS A 264 -2.88 -6.67 0.03
C HIS A 264 -3.70 -6.21 1.24
N VAL A 265 -3.36 -6.65 2.44
CA VAL A 265 -4.14 -6.37 3.65
C VAL A 265 -3.45 -5.33 4.52
N TYR A 266 -4.15 -4.25 4.76
CA TYR A 266 -3.75 -3.18 5.70
C TYR A 266 -4.02 -3.62 7.14
N SER A 267 -3.15 -4.45 7.69
CA SER A 267 -3.33 -5.10 9.00
C SER A 267 -3.11 -4.18 10.20
N MET A 268 -2.58 -2.98 9.98
CA MET A 268 -2.31 -1.96 11.03
C MET A 268 -1.38 -2.49 12.14
N ASN A 269 -0.32 -3.23 11.80
CA ASN A 269 0.60 -3.90 12.74
C ASN A 269 -0.13 -4.83 13.74
N LYS A 270 -1.24 -5.45 13.32
CA LYS A 270 -2.03 -6.35 14.16
C LYS A 270 -1.97 -7.78 13.63
N PRO A 271 -1.10 -8.64 14.16
CA PRO A 271 -0.94 -10.01 13.70
C PRO A 271 -2.23 -10.83 13.81
N ASP A 272 -3.03 -10.59 14.86
CA ASP A 272 -4.30 -11.25 15.10
C ASP A 272 -5.39 -10.87 14.07
N VAL A 273 -5.28 -9.68 13.47
CA VAL A 273 -6.13 -9.28 12.34
C VAL A 273 -5.64 -9.95 11.05
N ALA A 274 -4.33 -9.98 10.84
CA ALA A 274 -3.73 -10.64 9.68
C ALA A 274 -4.00 -12.13 9.64
#